data_d0e636d2caaa3f9f20da2b14acb411a1
#
_entry.id   d0e636d2caaa3f9f20da2b14acb411a1
#
_cell.length_a   1.000
_cell.length_b   1.000
_cell.length_c   1.000
_cell.angle_alpha   90.00
_cell.angle_beta   90.00
_cell.angle_gamma   90.00
#
_symmetry.space_group_name_H-M   'P 1'
#
loop_
_entity.id
_entity.type
_entity.pdbx_description
1 polymer ?
#
loop_
_entity_poly.entity_id
_entity_poly.type
_entity_poly.pdbx_seq_one_letter_code
_entity_poly.pdbx_strand_id
1 'polypeptide(L)'
;MALKEKGTLSNSDDSSAGPRRRARPIGLLTAAVFALAGLLFVTSFNTSKGTNIRTDASLLKLSDLIKERSQDNAELEESTAAARGRVDALADRDDGSTEAQDARLAALRAASGTEELSGRGLTVTLNDAPPNATARIPNVPEPQPNDLVIHQQDLQAVVNALWQGGAEGIQVMDQRLISTSAVRCVGNTLILQGRVYSPPYKISAVGDPAALKKALAASPALQNYQLYVNAYGLGWKVDEHKAMTLPGYSGTVDLHHAKPVANTP
;
A
#
# COMPACT_ATOMS: atom_id res chain seq x y z
N MET A 1 -7.20 -85.60 46.75
CA MET A 1 -6.14 -86.56 47.05
C MET A 1 -4.85 -85.79 47.07
N ALA A 2 -4.42 -85.47 48.27
CA ALA A 2 -3.14 -85.75 48.92
C ALA A 2 -1.98 -84.99 48.33
N LEU A 3 -1.34 -84.25 49.04
CA LEU A 3 -0.50 -84.12 50.25
C LEU A 3 0.72 -83.25 49.84
N LYS A 4 0.99 -82.07 50.57
CA LYS A 4 1.98 -81.94 51.63
C LYS A 4 3.42 -82.20 51.16
N GLU A 5 4.34 -81.25 51.29
CA GLU A 5 5.09 -80.86 52.52
C GLU A 5 5.94 -79.59 52.28
N LYS A 6 5.93 -78.71 53.15
CA LYS A 6 6.88 -78.18 54.13
C LYS A 6 8.38 -78.35 53.87
N GLY A 7 9.11 -77.30 53.82
CA GLY A 7 10.57 -77.21 54.03
C GLY A 7 11.00 -75.78 54.32
N THR A 8 11.19 -75.50 55.54
CA THR A 8 11.73 -74.29 56.22
C THR A 8 13.26 -74.19 56.06
N LEU A 9 13.73 -72.91 56.30
CA LEU A 9 15.06 -72.42 56.65
C LEU A 9 15.93 -72.05 55.44
N SER A 10 16.65 -70.97 55.41
CA SER A 10 17.36 -70.22 56.46
C SER A 10 17.81 -68.86 55.83
N ASN A 11 17.77 -67.91 56.68
CA ASN A 11 18.41 -66.64 56.72
C ASN A 11 19.85 -66.61 56.17
N SER A 12 20.21 -65.67 55.36
CA SER A 12 21.48 -64.97 55.43
C SER A 12 21.40 -63.62 54.73
N ASP A 13 21.44 -62.58 55.57
CA ASP A 13 21.78 -61.22 55.19
C ASP A 13 23.06 -61.20 54.36
N ASP A 14 23.00 -60.60 53.15
CA ASP A 14 24.19 -60.06 52.53
C ASP A 14 23.89 -58.70 51.92
N SER A 15 24.12 -57.67 52.69
CA SER A 15 24.11 -56.27 52.31
C SER A 15 25.36 -55.95 51.50
N SER A 16 25.33 -56.15 50.23
CA SER A 16 26.36 -55.60 49.35
C SER A 16 25.92 -54.21 48.86
N ALA A 17 26.34 -53.22 49.61
CA ALA A 17 26.38 -51.82 49.21
C ALA A 17 27.31 -51.70 48.00
N GLY A 18 26.71 -51.61 46.78
CA GLY A 18 27.45 -51.31 45.57
C GLY A 18 28.23 -50.01 45.67
N PRO A 19 29.40 -49.90 45.03
CA PRO A 19 30.26 -48.73 45.17
C PRO A 19 29.53 -47.53 44.55
N ARG A 20 29.23 -46.51 45.37
CA ARG A 20 28.83 -45.20 44.93
C ARG A 20 29.92 -44.64 44.02
N ARG A 21 29.74 -44.73 42.70
CA ARG A 21 30.61 -44.09 41.72
C ARG A 21 30.58 -42.59 41.96
N ARG A 22 31.63 -42.07 42.63
CA ARG A 22 31.87 -40.62 42.72
C ARG A 22 31.93 -40.10 41.31
N ALA A 23 30.94 -39.32 40.87
CA ALA A 23 30.95 -38.66 39.58
C ALA A 23 32.23 -37.87 39.44
N ARG A 24 33.07 -38.25 38.49
CA ARG A 24 34.32 -37.53 38.20
C ARG A 24 33.98 -36.09 37.83
N PRO A 25 34.62 -35.07 38.42
CA PRO A 25 34.29 -33.65 38.17
C PRO A 25 34.33 -33.27 36.71
N ILE A 26 35.13 -33.99 35.90
CA ILE A 26 35.19 -33.84 34.44
C ILE A 26 33.86 -34.20 33.78
N GLY A 27 33.14 -35.22 34.21
CA GLY A 27 31.82 -35.59 33.67
C GLY A 27 30.72 -34.58 33.98
N LEU A 28 30.78 -33.90 35.13
CA LEU A 28 29.90 -32.82 35.50
C LEU A 28 30.17 -31.57 34.64
N LEU A 29 31.45 -31.29 34.36
CA LEU A 29 31.85 -30.15 33.53
C LEU A 29 31.45 -30.33 32.08
N THR A 30 31.61 -31.52 31.51
CA THR A 30 31.13 -31.85 30.15
C THR A 30 29.61 -31.80 30.06
N ALA A 31 28.86 -32.29 31.03
CA ALA A 31 27.40 -32.19 31.06
C ALA A 31 26.92 -30.73 31.12
N ALA A 32 27.58 -29.88 31.91
CA ALA A 32 27.29 -28.46 32.00
C ALA A 32 27.54 -27.73 30.66
N VAL A 33 28.65 -28.03 29.96
CA VAL A 33 28.95 -27.45 28.64
C VAL A 33 27.89 -27.86 27.59
N PHE A 34 27.49 -29.13 27.56
CA PHE A 34 26.43 -29.58 26.64
C PHE A 34 25.06 -28.99 26.99
N ALA A 35 24.74 -28.78 28.25
CA ALA A 35 23.51 -28.12 28.69
C ALA A 35 23.50 -26.64 28.24
N LEU A 36 24.64 -25.94 28.37
CA LEU A 36 24.80 -24.56 27.93
C LEU A 36 24.72 -24.43 26.38
N ALA A 37 25.39 -25.32 25.69
CA ALA A 37 25.31 -25.39 24.20
C ALA A 37 23.90 -25.71 23.72
N GLY A 38 23.20 -26.64 24.36
CA GLY A 38 21.81 -26.96 24.07
C GLY A 38 20.86 -25.76 24.32
N LEU A 39 21.07 -25.03 25.42
CA LEU A 39 20.32 -23.83 25.75
C LEU A 39 20.55 -22.73 24.70
N LEU A 40 21.79 -22.51 24.27
CA LEU A 40 22.14 -21.56 23.22
C LEU A 40 21.53 -21.98 21.86
N PHE A 41 21.51 -23.28 21.59
CA PHE A 41 20.91 -23.77 20.35
C PHE A 41 19.38 -23.63 20.34
N VAL A 42 18.71 -23.90 21.46
CA VAL A 42 17.25 -23.72 21.61
C VAL A 42 16.89 -22.22 21.55
N THR A 43 17.66 -21.36 22.22
CA THR A 43 17.41 -19.91 22.15
C THR A 43 17.66 -19.36 20.74
N SER A 44 18.74 -19.78 20.06
CA SER A 44 19.04 -19.40 18.69
C SER A 44 17.96 -19.92 17.71
N PHE A 45 17.49 -21.16 17.89
CA PHE A 45 16.43 -21.74 17.07
C PHE A 45 15.06 -21.04 17.28
N ASN A 46 14.72 -20.69 18.50
CA ASN A 46 13.51 -19.92 18.78
C ASN A 46 13.61 -18.48 18.25
N THR A 47 14.80 -17.87 18.28
CA THR A 47 15.05 -16.55 17.69
C THR A 47 14.99 -16.61 16.15
N SER A 48 15.47 -17.69 15.52
CA SER A 48 15.43 -17.86 14.07
C SER A 48 14.04 -18.27 13.54
N LYS A 49 13.13 -18.73 14.39
CA LYS A 49 11.71 -18.99 14.03
C LYS A 49 10.85 -17.73 13.90
N GLY A 50 11.47 -16.54 13.88
CA GLY A 50 10.84 -15.35 13.34
C GLY A 50 9.94 -14.57 14.27
N THR A 51 10.14 -14.60 15.57
CA THR A 51 9.70 -13.50 16.43
C THR A 51 10.79 -12.42 16.46
N ASN A 52 10.96 -11.72 15.37
CA ASN A 52 11.76 -10.50 15.31
C ASN A 52 11.00 -9.38 16.03
N ILE A 53 10.98 -9.43 17.35
CA ILE A 53 10.41 -8.35 18.20
C ILE A 53 11.02 -6.97 17.84
N ARG A 54 12.24 -6.94 17.34
CA ARG A 54 12.88 -5.72 16.84
C ARG A 54 12.32 -5.25 15.50
N THR A 55 12.01 -6.18 14.58
CA THR A 55 11.49 -5.83 13.25
C THR A 55 10.04 -5.38 13.36
N ASP A 56 9.21 -6.07 14.15
CA ASP A 56 7.82 -5.71 14.34
C ASP A 56 7.66 -4.36 15.05
N ALA A 57 8.46 -4.10 16.10
CA ALA A 57 8.46 -2.82 16.80
C ALA A 57 8.97 -1.67 15.92
N SER A 58 9.91 -1.91 15.00
CA SER A 58 10.39 -0.89 14.06
C SER A 58 9.40 -0.65 12.93
N LEU A 59 8.73 -1.68 12.42
CA LEU A 59 7.67 -1.57 11.42
C LEU A 59 6.44 -0.86 11.98
N LEU A 60 6.04 -1.17 13.22
CA LEU A 60 4.95 -0.46 13.91
C LEU A 60 5.29 1.02 14.08
N LYS A 61 6.50 1.35 14.56
CA LYS A 61 6.95 2.74 14.67
C LYS A 61 6.98 3.47 13.33
N LEU A 62 7.41 2.80 12.26
CA LEU A 62 7.43 3.39 10.92
C LEU A 62 6.00 3.61 10.41
N SER A 63 5.10 2.66 10.61
CA SER A 63 3.68 2.78 10.27
C SER A 63 3.02 3.94 11.02
N ASP A 64 3.29 4.06 12.32
CA ASP A 64 2.75 5.15 13.14
C ASP A 64 3.30 6.51 12.67
N LEU A 65 4.60 6.60 12.36
CA LEU A 65 5.22 7.81 11.83
C LEU A 65 4.65 8.19 10.45
N ILE A 66 4.42 7.22 9.57
CA ILE A 66 3.78 7.45 8.27
C ILE A 66 2.37 7.99 8.46
N LYS A 67 1.60 7.40 9.38
CA LYS A 67 0.25 7.85 9.70
C LYS A 67 0.23 9.26 10.29
N GLU A 68 1.12 9.56 11.22
CA GLU A 68 1.29 10.89 11.80
C GLU A 68 1.61 11.91 10.69
N ARG A 69 2.61 11.63 9.83
CA ARG A 69 2.97 12.50 8.72
C ARG A 69 1.86 12.69 7.69
N SER A 70 1.07 11.65 7.45
CA SER A 70 -0.10 11.76 6.56
C SER A 70 -1.19 12.64 7.16
N GLN A 71 -1.36 12.62 8.49
CA GLN A 71 -2.29 13.51 9.21
C GLN A 71 -1.80 14.95 9.18
N ASP A 72 -0.52 15.19 9.49
CA ASP A 72 0.10 16.51 9.43
C ASP A 72 -0.05 17.14 8.03
N ASN A 73 0.21 16.34 6.97
CA ASN A 73 0.02 16.79 5.59
C ASN A 73 -1.44 17.12 5.27
N ALA A 74 -2.39 16.33 5.76
CA ALA A 74 -3.82 16.60 5.57
C ALA A 74 -4.23 17.94 6.22
N GLU A 75 -3.76 18.22 7.43
CA GLU A 75 -4.02 19.46 8.14
C GLU A 75 -3.37 20.68 7.43
N LEU A 76 -2.13 20.51 6.95
CA LEU A 76 -1.45 21.54 6.17
C LEU A 76 -2.16 21.83 4.84
N GLU A 77 -2.66 20.80 4.15
CA GLU A 77 -3.44 20.97 2.92
C GLU A 77 -4.74 21.70 3.19
N GLU A 78 -5.47 21.34 4.25
CA GLU A 78 -6.71 22.02 4.64
C GLU A 78 -6.44 23.50 4.98
N SER A 79 -5.40 23.78 5.76
CA SER A 79 -5.02 25.15 6.11
C SER A 79 -4.62 25.98 4.88
N THR A 80 -3.91 25.35 3.94
CA THR A 80 -3.50 25.97 2.67
C THR A 80 -4.72 26.25 1.78
N ALA A 81 -5.65 25.30 1.67
CA ALA A 81 -6.89 25.48 0.92
C ALA A 81 -7.74 26.63 1.52
N ALA A 82 -7.84 26.68 2.86
CA ALA A 82 -8.53 27.77 3.54
C ALA A 82 -7.84 29.13 3.34
N ALA A 83 -6.50 29.18 3.30
CA ALA A 83 -5.75 30.40 3.03
C ALA A 83 -5.97 30.88 1.59
N ARG A 84 -5.96 29.95 0.61
CA ARG A 84 -6.27 30.26 -0.79
C ARG A 84 -7.68 30.77 -0.97
N GLY A 85 -8.68 30.10 -0.36
CA GLY A 85 -10.06 30.58 -0.41
C GLY A 85 -10.22 32.00 0.13
N ARG A 86 -9.42 32.39 1.15
CA ARG A 86 -9.40 33.79 1.64
C ARG A 86 -8.76 34.74 0.63
N VAL A 87 -7.68 34.32 -0.05
CA VAL A 87 -7.03 35.14 -1.09
C VAL A 87 -7.99 35.30 -2.27
N ASP A 88 -8.62 34.26 -2.72
CA ASP A 88 -9.60 34.32 -3.81
C ASP A 88 -10.78 35.23 -3.45
N ALA A 89 -11.34 35.10 -2.24
CA ALA A 89 -12.41 35.97 -1.77
C ALA A 89 -11.99 37.45 -1.61
N LEU A 90 -10.71 37.74 -1.37
CA LEU A 90 -10.17 39.11 -1.35
C LEU A 90 -9.97 39.61 -2.78
N ALA A 91 -9.47 38.79 -3.68
CA ALA A 91 -9.32 39.14 -5.09
C ALA A 91 -10.66 39.47 -5.76
N ASP A 92 -11.69 38.66 -5.44
CA ASP A 92 -13.07 38.87 -5.95
C ASP A 92 -13.74 40.15 -5.41
N ARG A 93 -13.19 40.77 -4.32
CA ARG A 93 -13.66 42.05 -3.77
C ARG A 93 -12.99 43.28 -4.40
N ASP A 94 -11.94 43.06 -5.16
CA ASP A 94 -11.23 44.16 -5.82
C ASP A 94 -11.99 44.54 -7.11
N ASP A 95 -12.86 45.55 -6.99
CA ASP A 95 -13.73 46.04 -8.07
C ASP A 95 -12.98 46.65 -9.28
N GLY A 96 -11.65 46.48 -9.34
CA GLY A 96 -10.80 46.98 -10.43
C GLY A 96 -10.71 46.06 -11.65
N SER A 97 -11.24 44.81 -11.59
CA SER A 97 -11.18 43.90 -12.70
C SER A 97 -12.29 44.19 -13.75
N THR A 98 -11.95 43.98 -15.02
CA THR A 98 -12.96 44.01 -16.09
C THR A 98 -13.61 42.66 -16.26
N GLU A 99 -14.87 42.63 -16.73
CA GLU A 99 -15.60 41.36 -17.01
C GLU A 99 -14.78 40.41 -17.93
N ALA A 100 -13.99 40.97 -18.85
CA ALA A 100 -13.09 40.18 -19.71
C ALA A 100 -11.91 39.54 -18.95
N GLN A 101 -11.40 40.23 -17.90
CA GLN A 101 -10.34 39.71 -17.04
C GLN A 101 -10.88 38.58 -16.15
N ASP A 102 -12.09 38.73 -15.61
CA ASP A 102 -12.75 37.71 -14.78
C ASP A 102 -13.06 36.46 -15.59
N ALA A 103 -13.61 36.61 -16.79
CA ALA A 103 -13.84 35.49 -17.70
C ALA A 103 -12.53 34.77 -18.08
N ARG A 104 -11.44 35.51 -18.30
CA ARG A 104 -10.13 34.93 -18.57
C ARG A 104 -9.55 34.20 -17.36
N LEU A 105 -9.71 34.74 -16.16
CA LEU A 105 -9.28 34.12 -14.91
C LEU A 105 -10.02 32.81 -14.65
N ALA A 106 -11.36 32.83 -14.80
CA ALA A 106 -12.18 31.62 -14.69
C ALA A 106 -11.74 30.53 -15.69
N ALA A 107 -11.52 30.91 -16.96
CA ALA A 107 -11.03 29.96 -17.97
C ALA A 107 -9.64 29.37 -17.61
N LEU A 108 -8.74 30.18 -17.06
CA LEU A 108 -7.42 29.74 -16.62
C LEU A 108 -7.50 28.83 -15.37
N ARG A 109 -8.36 29.14 -14.41
CA ARG A 109 -8.61 28.31 -13.21
C ARG A 109 -9.17 26.93 -13.63
N ALA A 110 -10.15 26.90 -14.53
CA ALA A 110 -10.69 25.65 -15.07
C ALA A 110 -9.61 24.85 -15.80
N ALA A 111 -8.83 25.48 -16.70
CA ALA A 111 -7.77 24.84 -17.46
C ALA A 111 -6.61 24.31 -16.59
N SER A 112 -6.31 25.00 -15.48
CA SER A 112 -5.28 24.57 -14.51
C SER A 112 -5.76 23.45 -13.57
N GLY A 113 -7.06 23.14 -13.55
CA GLY A 113 -7.65 22.13 -12.67
C GLY A 113 -7.77 22.55 -11.22
N THR A 114 -7.67 23.87 -10.93
CA THR A 114 -7.83 24.42 -9.57
C THR A 114 -9.29 24.63 -9.17
N GLU A 115 -10.21 24.53 -10.14
CA GLU A 115 -11.65 24.59 -9.89
C GLU A 115 -12.26 23.19 -9.82
N GLU A 116 -13.40 23.10 -9.13
CA GLU A 116 -14.25 21.94 -9.14
C GLU A 116 -14.73 21.62 -10.56
N LEU A 117 -14.76 20.33 -10.88
CA LEU A 117 -15.23 19.84 -12.16
C LEU A 117 -16.36 18.84 -11.97
N SER A 118 -17.53 19.17 -12.47
CA SER A 118 -18.71 18.30 -12.41
C SER A 118 -19.12 17.83 -13.80
N GLY A 119 -19.48 16.56 -13.90
CA GLY A 119 -19.93 15.97 -15.18
C GLY A 119 -20.25 14.50 -15.05
N ARG A 120 -20.58 13.88 -16.18
CA ARG A 120 -20.62 12.43 -16.28
C ARG A 120 -19.21 11.86 -16.33
N GLY A 121 -19.04 10.61 -15.93
CA GLY A 121 -17.69 10.02 -15.93
C GLY A 121 -17.69 8.58 -15.48
N LEU A 122 -16.53 8.11 -15.07
CA LEU A 122 -16.36 6.77 -14.52
C LEU A 122 -15.31 6.73 -13.41
N THR A 123 -15.40 5.68 -12.61
CA THR A 123 -14.39 5.34 -11.61
C THR A 123 -13.81 3.95 -11.89
N VAL A 124 -12.50 3.85 -12.01
CA VAL A 124 -11.76 2.59 -12.09
C VAL A 124 -11.23 2.28 -10.69
N THR A 125 -11.52 1.07 -10.22
CA THR A 125 -11.00 0.58 -8.93
C THR A 125 -10.07 -0.59 -9.19
N LEU A 126 -8.85 -0.47 -8.65
CA LEU A 126 -7.80 -1.49 -8.66
C LEU A 126 -7.58 -2.00 -7.25
N ASN A 127 -7.40 -3.30 -7.08
CA ASN A 127 -7.12 -3.89 -5.78
C ASN A 127 -6.11 -5.04 -5.90
N ASP A 128 -5.32 -5.24 -4.85
CA ASP A 128 -4.43 -6.39 -4.77
C ASP A 128 -5.23 -7.69 -4.83
N ALA A 129 -4.60 -8.74 -5.32
CA ALA A 129 -5.13 -10.10 -5.21
C ALA A 129 -5.07 -10.58 -3.75
N PRO A 130 -5.86 -11.59 -3.37
CA PRO A 130 -5.71 -12.22 -2.06
C PRO A 130 -4.26 -12.69 -1.83
N PRO A 131 -3.68 -12.52 -0.63
CA PRO A 131 -2.27 -12.86 -0.36
C PRO A 131 -1.91 -14.33 -0.61
N ASN A 132 -2.90 -15.21 -0.59
CA ASN A 132 -2.79 -16.64 -0.84
C ASN A 132 -3.39 -17.05 -2.20
N ALA A 133 -3.50 -16.13 -3.14
CA ALA A 133 -4.00 -16.42 -4.48
C ALA A 133 -3.07 -17.39 -5.20
N THR A 134 -3.68 -18.32 -5.93
CA THR A 134 -3.01 -19.29 -6.81
C THR A 134 -3.43 -19.07 -8.25
N ALA A 135 -2.76 -19.71 -9.19
CA ALA A 135 -3.14 -19.65 -10.60
C ALA A 135 -4.58 -20.14 -10.81
N ARG A 136 -5.43 -19.33 -11.43
CA ARG A 136 -6.85 -19.61 -11.70
C ARG A 136 -7.10 -20.25 -13.05
N ILE A 137 -6.13 -20.16 -13.95
CA ILE A 137 -6.20 -20.71 -15.31
C ILE A 137 -5.11 -21.76 -15.52
N PRO A 138 -5.41 -22.85 -16.27
CA PRO A 138 -4.43 -23.90 -16.57
C PRO A 138 -3.21 -23.36 -17.31
N ASN A 139 -2.06 -23.95 -17.09
CA ASN A 139 -0.78 -23.64 -17.75
C ASN A 139 -0.23 -22.24 -17.47
N VAL A 140 -0.70 -21.59 -16.40
CA VAL A 140 -0.10 -20.36 -15.89
C VAL A 140 0.75 -20.72 -14.66
N PRO A 141 1.97 -20.20 -14.53
CA PRO A 141 2.81 -20.42 -13.35
C PRO A 141 2.12 -19.95 -12.06
N GLU A 142 2.49 -20.53 -10.95
CA GLU A 142 2.07 -20.01 -9.64
C GLU A 142 2.62 -18.60 -9.45
N PRO A 143 1.82 -17.67 -8.87
CA PRO A 143 2.20 -16.28 -8.75
C PRO A 143 3.37 -16.09 -7.78
N GLN A 144 4.25 -15.17 -8.12
CA GLN A 144 5.19 -14.61 -7.16
C GLN A 144 4.47 -13.53 -6.31
N PRO A 145 4.94 -13.21 -5.11
CA PRO A 145 4.32 -12.17 -4.28
C PRO A 145 4.13 -10.83 -4.99
N ASN A 146 5.04 -10.50 -5.91
CA ASN A 146 4.98 -9.29 -6.73
C ASN A 146 3.86 -9.32 -7.78
N ASP A 147 3.40 -10.48 -8.20
CA ASP A 147 2.31 -10.63 -9.18
C ASP A 147 0.93 -10.40 -8.56
N LEU A 148 0.85 -10.36 -7.23
CA LEU A 148 -0.38 -10.24 -6.46
C LEU A 148 -0.69 -8.81 -6.00
N VAL A 149 0.19 -7.86 -6.27
CA VAL A 149 0.06 -6.46 -5.83
C VAL A 149 -0.02 -5.49 -6.99
N ILE A 150 -0.72 -4.38 -6.77
CA ILE A 150 -0.81 -3.29 -7.74
C ILE A 150 0.50 -2.50 -7.78
N HIS A 151 0.98 -2.20 -8.97
CA HIS A 151 2.18 -1.40 -9.20
C HIS A 151 1.84 0.01 -9.70
N GLN A 152 2.78 0.92 -9.54
CA GLN A 152 2.69 2.28 -10.08
C GLN A 152 2.32 2.30 -11.58
N GLN A 153 2.92 1.41 -12.35
CA GLN A 153 2.68 1.32 -13.79
C GLN A 153 1.23 1.00 -14.14
N ASP A 154 0.53 0.24 -13.29
CA ASP A 154 -0.87 -0.12 -13.51
C ASP A 154 -1.78 1.11 -13.31
N LEU A 155 -1.54 1.85 -12.22
CA LEU A 155 -2.22 3.11 -11.95
C LEU A 155 -1.95 4.13 -13.05
N GLN A 156 -0.69 4.26 -13.47
CA GLN A 156 -0.29 5.19 -14.52
C GLN A 156 -0.90 4.81 -15.87
N ALA A 157 -1.02 3.50 -16.17
CA ALA A 157 -1.67 3.03 -17.38
C ALA A 157 -3.16 3.43 -17.42
N VAL A 158 -3.87 3.33 -16.28
CA VAL A 158 -5.25 3.79 -16.15
C VAL A 158 -5.35 5.29 -16.39
N VAL A 159 -4.54 6.09 -15.67
CA VAL A 159 -4.52 7.56 -15.80
C VAL A 159 -4.24 7.98 -17.25
N ASN A 160 -3.22 7.39 -17.86
CA ASN A 160 -2.87 7.72 -19.26
C ASN A 160 -3.96 7.33 -20.24
N ALA A 161 -4.59 6.17 -20.07
CA ALA A 161 -5.71 5.74 -20.92
C ALA A 161 -6.92 6.67 -20.78
N LEU A 162 -7.22 7.12 -19.55
CA LEU A 162 -8.31 8.07 -19.32
C LEU A 162 -8.04 9.44 -19.97
N TRP A 163 -6.81 9.96 -19.89
CA TRP A 163 -6.41 11.17 -20.61
C TRP A 163 -6.53 11.00 -22.14
N GLN A 164 -6.07 9.86 -22.67
CA GLN A 164 -6.21 9.54 -24.09
C GLN A 164 -7.67 9.39 -24.52
N GLY A 165 -8.54 8.97 -23.61
CA GLY A 165 -9.98 8.86 -23.82
C GLY A 165 -10.73 10.19 -23.75
N GLY A 166 -10.02 11.32 -23.53
CA GLY A 166 -10.61 12.65 -23.47
C GLY A 166 -11.18 13.00 -22.09
N ALA A 167 -10.59 12.50 -21.01
CA ALA A 167 -10.96 12.95 -19.67
C ALA A 167 -10.72 14.46 -19.53
N GLU A 168 -11.71 15.18 -19.00
CA GLU A 168 -11.62 16.62 -18.69
C GLU A 168 -10.92 16.87 -17.37
N GLY A 169 -10.94 15.90 -16.48
CA GLY A 169 -10.22 15.89 -15.22
C GLY A 169 -10.16 14.51 -14.63
N ILE A 170 -9.08 14.25 -13.87
CA ILE A 170 -8.85 12.99 -13.19
C ILE A 170 -8.54 13.24 -11.73
N GLN A 171 -9.05 12.37 -10.88
CA GLN A 171 -8.76 12.30 -9.46
C GLN A 171 -8.28 10.88 -9.12
N VAL A 172 -7.19 10.77 -8.37
CA VAL A 172 -6.72 9.50 -7.81
C VAL A 172 -6.88 9.56 -6.30
N MET A 173 -7.63 8.62 -5.76
CA MET A 173 -8.10 8.65 -4.37
C MET A 173 -8.89 9.93 -4.08
N ASP A 174 -8.39 10.81 -3.22
CA ASP A 174 -8.95 12.13 -2.92
C ASP A 174 -8.16 13.29 -3.56
N GLN A 175 -7.16 12.98 -4.42
CA GLN A 175 -6.27 13.96 -5.00
C GLN A 175 -6.60 14.26 -6.46
N ARG A 176 -6.99 15.52 -6.78
CA ARG A 176 -7.13 15.97 -8.15
C ARG A 176 -5.76 15.98 -8.84
N LEU A 177 -5.70 15.44 -10.04
CA LEU A 177 -4.49 15.49 -10.86
C LEU A 177 -4.48 16.74 -11.74
N ILE A 178 -3.31 17.36 -11.85
CA ILE A 178 -2.98 18.42 -12.79
C ILE A 178 -1.73 18.04 -13.59
N SER A 179 -1.33 18.88 -14.55
CA SER A 179 -0.19 18.59 -15.45
C SER A 179 1.15 18.33 -14.72
N THR A 180 1.32 18.84 -13.51
CA THR A 180 2.52 18.66 -12.67
C THR A 180 2.39 17.53 -11.65
N SER A 181 1.22 16.88 -11.56
CA SER A 181 1.00 15.78 -10.63
C SER A 181 1.77 14.54 -11.04
N ALA A 182 2.37 13.85 -10.08
CA ALA A 182 3.07 12.58 -10.29
C ALA A 182 2.49 11.49 -9.40
N VAL A 183 2.15 10.37 -10.02
CA VAL A 183 1.79 9.13 -9.33
C VAL A 183 3.08 8.38 -9.00
N ARG A 184 3.37 8.17 -7.73
CA ARG A 184 4.56 7.47 -7.27
C ARG A 184 4.20 6.36 -6.30
N CYS A 185 4.93 5.24 -6.35
CA CYS A 185 4.84 4.20 -5.33
C CYS A 185 6.17 4.05 -4.58
N VAL A 186 6.06 3.69 -3.31
CA VAL A 186 7.19 3.24 -2.50
C VAL A 186 6.80 1.88 -1.90
N GLY A 187 7.47 0.84 -2.37
CA GLY A 187 7.00 -0.54 -2.14
C GLY A 187 5.65 -0.76 -2.82
N ASN A 188 4.68 -1.28 -2.07
CA ASN A 188 3.30 -1.51 -2.52
C ASN A 188 2.32 -0.39 -2.11
N THR A 189 2.81 0.77 -1.71
CA THR A 189 1.98 1.91 -1.32
C THR A 189 2.11 3.05 -2.31
N LEU A 190 0.99 3.69 -2.60
CA LEU A 190 0.92 4.87 -3.45
C LEU A 190 1.21 6.13 -2.63
N ILE A 191 2.06 7.01 -3.15
CA ILE A 191 2.30 8.33 -2.60
C ILE A 191 1.83 9.38 -3.60
N LEU A 192 0.88 10.20 -3.18
CA LEU A 192 0.37 11.35 -3.92
C LEU A 192 0.40 12.58 -3.02
N GLN A 193 1.01 13.65 -3.46
CA GLN A 193 1.07 14.93 -2.74
C GLN A 193 1.50 14.77 -1.27
N GLY A 194 2.43 13.85 -0.99
CA GLY A 194 2.91 13.57 0.36
C GLY A 194 2.02 12.67 1.23
N ARG A 195 0.85 12.27 0.73
CA ARG A 195 -0.03 11.29 1.40
C ARG A 195 0.24 9.88 0.92
N VAL A 196 0.09 8.93 1.83
CA VAL A 196 0.27 7.49 1.56
C VAL A 196 -1.09 6.84 1.47
N TYR A 197 -1.30 6.07 0.40
CA TYR A 197 -2.54 5.35 0.14
C TYR A 197 -2.26 3.86 -0.02
N SER A 198 -3.20 3.06 0.43
CA SER A 198 -3.21 1.60 0.27
C SER A 198 -4.37 1.15 -0.62
N PRO A 199 -4.29 -0.02 -1.25
CA PRO A 199 -5.41 -0.57 -2.01
C PRO A 199 -6.70 -0.70 -1.16
N PRO A 200 -7.89 -0.63 -1.75
CA PRO A 200 -8.16 -0.46 -3.19
C PRO A 200 -7.94 0.96 -3.67
N TYR A 201 -7.25 1.10 -4.82
CA TYR A 201 -7.02 2.40 -5.45
C TYR A 201 -8.19 2.78 -6.35
N LYS A 202 -8.67 4.01 -6.21
CA LYS A 202 -9.77 4.57 -7.01
C LYS A 202 -9.25 5.68 -7.92
N ILE A 203 -9.54 5.57 -9.20
CA ILE A 203 -9.21 6.57 -10.22
C ILE A 203 -10.53 7.00 -10.84
N SER A 204 -10.92 8.25 -10.61
CA SER A 204 -12.16 8.85 -11.09
C SER A 204 -11.85 9.84 -12.22
N ALA A 205 -12.65 9.83 -13.28
CA ALA A 205 -12.49 10.73 -14.40
C ALA A 205 -13.83 11.28 -14.86
N VAL A 206 -13.88 12.58 -15.07
CA VAL A 206 -15.00 13.26 -15.75
C VAL A 206 -14.70 13.29 -17.24
N GLY A 207 -15.71 12.95 -18.04
CA GLY A 207 -15.65 12.87 -19.50
C GLY A 207 -16.72 11.97 -20.06
N ASP A 208 -16.68 11.68 -21.36
CA ASP A 208 -17.63 10.75 -21.98
C ASP A 208 -17.34 9.29 -21.57
N PRO A 209 -18.22 8.61 -20.79
CA PRO A 209 -17.94 7.26 -20.30
C PRO A 209 -17.69 6.25 -21.43
N ALA A 210 -18.30 6.41 -22.60
CA ALA A 210 -18.10 5.50 -23.71
C ALA A 210 -16.70 5.65 -24.32
N ALA A 211 -16.23 6.88 -24.51
CA ALA A 211 -14.88 7.18 -24.98
C ALA A 211 -13.81 6.74 -23.98
N LEU A 212 -14.03 7.02 -22.68
CA LEU A 212 -13.13 6.61 -21.61
C LEU A 212 -12.99 5.08 -21.55
N LYS A 213 -14.09 4.33 -21.57
CA LYS A 213 -14.04 2.86 -21.59
C LYS A 213 -13.36 2.30 -22.83
N LYS A 214 -13.60 2.91 -23.99
CA LYS A 214 -12.92 2.52 -25.22
C LYS A 214 -11.41 2.70 -25.11
N ALA A 215 -10.94 3.80 -24.51
CA ALA A 215 -9.53 4.06 -24.32
C ALA A 215 -8.89 3.09 -23.31
N LEU A 216 -9.59 2.78 -22.21
CA LEU A 216 -9.14 1.75 -21.25
C LEU A 216 -8.96 0.39 -21.94
N ALA A 217 -9.93 -0.03 -22.75
CA ALA A 217 -9.89 -1.30 -23.45
C ALA A 217 -8.80 -1.35 -24.55
N ALA A 218 -8.48 -0.21 -25.17
CA ALA A 218 -7.47 -0.10 -26.21
C ALA A 218 -6.03 -0.04 -25.68
N SER A 219 -5.83 0.21 -24.38
CA SER A 219 -4.50 0.34 -23.79
C SER A 219 -3.79 -1.00 -23.69
N PRO A 220 -2.62 -1.20 -24.36
CA PRO A 220 -1.88 -2.47 -24.28
C PRO A 220 -1.42 -2.79 -22.86
N ALA A 221 -1.04 -1.78 -22.06
CA ALA A 221 -0.65 -1.97 -20.68
C ALA A 221 -1.81 -2.50 -19.82
N LEU A 222 -3.03 -2.00 -20.05
CA LEU A 222 -4.21 -2.49 -19.35
C LEU A 222 -4.67 -3.86 -19.85
N GLN A 223 -4.48 -4.18 -21.12
CA GLN A 223 -4.70 -5.54 -21.64
C GLN A 223 -3.77 -6.53 -20.94
N ASN A 224 -2.49 -6.18 -20.75
CA ASN A 224 -1.56 -6.99 -19.97
C ASN A 224 -2.02 -7.11 -18.51
N TYR A 225 -2.43 -6.01 -17.87
CA TYR A 225 -2.97 -6.04 -16.51
C TYR A 225 -4.19 -7.00 -16.40
N GLN A 226 -5.07 -7.03 -17.40
CA GLN A 226 -6.22 -7.95 -17.43
C GLN A 226 -5.82 -9.43 -17.46
N LEU A 227 -4.63 -9.78 -17.98
CA LEU A 227 -4.12 -11.15 -17.87
C LEU A 227 -3.86 -11.53 -16.40
N TYR A 228 -3.31 -10.61 -15.61
CA TYR A 228 -3.10 -10.83 -14.17
C TYR A 228 -4.42 -10.85 -13.38
N VAL A 229 -5.40 -10.02 -13.75
CA VAL A 229 -6.77 -10.08 -13.18
C VAL A 229 -7.36 -11.48 -13.38
N ASN A 230 -7.26 -12.02 -14.58
CA ASN A 230 -7.80 -13.34 -14.91
C ASN A 230 -6.99 -14.47 -14.29
N ALA A 231 -5.66 -14.36 -14.31
CA ALA A 231 -4.76 -15.41 -13.85
C ALA A 231 -4.70 -15.51 -12.32
N TYR A 232 -4.66 -14.38 -11.62
CA TYR A 232 -4.37 -14.36 -10.18
C TYR A 232 -5.43 -13.66 -9.34
N GLY A 233 -6.36 -12.94 -9.98
CA GLY A 233 -7.47 -12.30 -9.30
C GLY A 233 -7.16 -10.94 -8.72
N LEU A 234 -6.28 -10.18 -9.37
CA LEU A 234 -6.18 -8.75 -9.14
C LEU A 234 -7.55 -8.08 -9.32
N GLY A 235 -7.82 -7.07 -8.52
CA GLY A 235 -9.10 -6.36 -8.56
C GLY A 235 -9.14 -5.40 -9.74
N TRP A 236 -10.22 -5.49 -10.53
CA TRP A 236 -10.54 -4.55 -11.60
C TRP A 236 -12.04 -4.30 -11.62
N LYS A 237 -12.46 -3.06 -11.42
CA LYS A 237 -13.86 -2.66 -11.50
C LYS A 237 -13.96 -1.30 -12.16
N VAL A 238 -14.95 -1.14 -13.04
CA VAL A 238 -15.26 0.13 -13.70
C VAL A 238 -16.72 0.45 -13.44
N ASP A 239 -16.96 1.55 -12.74
CA ASP A 239 -18.29 2.07 -12.41
C ASP A 239 -18.54 3.35 -13.20
N GLU A 240 -19.69 3.43 -13.91
CA GLU A 240 -20.11 4.64 -14.61
C GLU A 240 -20.95 5.54 -13.67
N HIS A 241 -20.78 6.84 -13.84
CA HIS A 241 -21.53 7.86 -13.12
C HIS A 241 -22.22 8.81 -14.10
N LYS A 242 -23.52 8.98 -13.93
CA LYS A 242 -24.29 9.97 -14.70
C LYS A 242 -23.95 11.40 -14.29
N ALA A 243 -23.55 11.57 -13.02
CA ALA A 243 -23.04 12.81 -12.47
C ALA A 243 -22.02 12.47 -11.37
N MET A 244 -20.89 13.13 -11.43
CA MET A 244 -19.85 13.08 -10.42
C MET A 244 -19.16 14.43 -10.35
N THR A 245 -18.53 14.71 -9.21
CA THR A 245 -17.81 15.95 -8.98
C THR A 245 -16.40 15.62 -8.53
N LEU A 246 -15.42 16.21 -9.18
CA LEU A 246 -14.02 16.18 -8.77
C LEU A 246 -13.69 17.53 -8.13
N PRO A 247 -13.05 17.55 -6.96
CA PRO A 247 -12.63 18.80 -6.33
C PRO A 247 -11.58 19.52 -7.19
N GLY A 248 -11.39 20.81 -6.96
CA GLY A 248 -10.24 21.55 -7.49
C GLY A 248 -8.94 21.04 -6.88
N TYR A 249 -7.84 21.21 -7.60
CA TYR A 249 -6.51 20.89 -7.09
C TYR A 249 -6.14 21.80 -5.91
N SER A 250 -5.84 21.25 -4.77
CA SER A 250 -5.51 21.96 -3.54
C SER A 250 -4.01 21.97 -3.21
N GLY A 251 -3.19 21.19 -3.92
CA GLY A 251 -1.75 21.10 -3.70
C GLY A 251 -0.99 22.37 -4.10
N THR A 252 0.29 22.45 -3.76
CA THR A 252 1.16 23.56 -4.17
C THR A 252 1.54 23.44 -5.64
N VAL A 253 1.48 24.54 -6.37
CA VAL A 253 2.04 24.66 -7.72
C VAL A 253 3.29 25.52 -7.61
N ASP A 254 4.43 24.89 -7.34
CA ASP A 254 5.71 25.59 -7.24
C ASP A 254 6.55 25.29 -8.50
N LEU A 255 6.58 26.24 -9.40
CA LEU A 255 7.25 26.15 -10.70
C LEU A 255 8.60 26.84 -10.66
N HIS A 256 9.62 26.20 -10.06
CA HIS A 256 10.96 26.76 -9.93
C HIS A 256 11.68 27.03 -11.26
N HIS A 257 11.31 26.31 -12.32
CA HIS A 257 12.02 26.35 -13.61
C HIS A 257 11.15 26.87 -14.77
N ALA A 258 9.84 27.01 -14.56
CA ALA A 258 8.96 27.56 -15.58
C ALA A 258 9.07 29.08 -15.62
N LYS A 259 9.25 29.64 -16.82
CA LYS A 259 9.24 31.07 -17.06
C LYS A 259 8.09 31.41 -18.01
N PRO A 260 7.37 32.53 -17.80
CA PRO A 260 6.40 32.98 -18.78
C PRO A 260 7.08 33.17 -20.13
N VAL A 261 6.47 32.63 -21.18
CA VAL A 261 6.90 32.96 -22.55
C VAL A 261 6.46 34.39 -22.80
N ALA A 262 7.42 35.26 -23.09
CA ALA A 262 7.10 36.65 -23.46
C ALA A 262 6.16 36.57 -24.70
N ASN A 263 5.00 37.23 -24.62
CA ASN A 263 4.15 37.36 -25.78
C ASN A 263 4.95 38.09 -26.85
N THR A 264 5.35 37.38 -27.90
CA THR A 264 5.86 37.99 -29.12
C THR A 264 4.67 38.69 -29.76
N PRO A 265 4.72 39.99 -30.10
CA PRO A 265 3.62 40.74 -30.64
C PRO A 265 3.16 40.23 -32.02
#